data_0466bceb78973c7808e8482adfb501f5
#
_entry.id   0466bceb78973c7808e8482adfb501f5
#
_cell.length_a   1.000
_cell.length_b   1.000
_cell.length_c   1.000
_cell.angle_alpha   90.00
_cell.angle_beta   90.00
_cell.angle_gamma   90.00
#
_symmetry.space_group_name_H-M   'P 1'
#
loop_
_entity.id
_entity.type
_entity.pdbx_description
1 polymer ?
#
loop_
_entity_poly.entity_id
_entity_poly.type
_entity_poly.pdbx_seq_one_letter_code
_entity_poly.pdbx_strand_id
1 'polypeptide(L)'
;ADETGTFVLVSSDLTSVLSRTRMLVPLAEGEGIWFTESAYAVFPLAGPIGFASPRPRRSKLNVRDTGLRPPFAYFMDQEIASSSENLEEIVRTYFRTPETEGLFAAFEDRVDLCKALVEKLLKLYGATDEAGLERGFRDLLGEPLLTELVARVRAHRELLVSYGPFVSDEKALLADGVRLVPDAAEAAALLDLVLVWKKRRRVTTLLQELVSAIRTTQKEGGRVFLVASGTSYHAALTAGYFFNVLAGVAVFPCNPGTFRSLYLNSLKPEDLLLGISQSGETKDLVDVFQDVRARVPALRRVSLVNNENSRIPQELSEFYLPILCGPEIAVAATKSFLNQVAVLYVVAASFSLNERRIVEKLSAARALVTETLRRCEADVDEAAERLYLEPSLHILGTGLIGLAREGALKIREVVLNHAEGYDAAEFKHGPNTILGKNTLFSIHDLAGVLEAWEERRGDGPFAGGLQALTLHPELVERHFSNYPLLFVCPPEERDVRITVSQIHTH
;
A
#
# COMPACT_ATOMS: atom_id res chain seq x y z
N ALA A 1 -20.52 1.78 31.18
CA ALA A 1 -21.07 3.10 31.50
C ALA A 1 -22.21 3.34 30.52
N ASP A 2 -23.44 3.39 31.07
CA ASP A 2 -24.63 3.71 30.26
C ASP A 2 -24.60 5.21 29.95
N GLU A 3 -23.93 5.57 28.86
CA GLU A 3 -24.05 6.91 28.30
C GLU A 3 -25.40 7.00 27.57
N THR A 4 -26.43 7.41 28.27
CA THR A 4 -27.77 7.71 27.75
C THR A 4 -27.82 9.09 27.14
N GLY A 5 -26.95 9.40 26.17
CA GLY A 5 -26.91 10.69 25.49
C GLY A 5 -26.70 10.54 23.99
N THR A 6 -27.38 11.39 23.21
CA THR A 6 -27.09 11.54 21.78
C THR A 6 -25.85 12.42 21.65
N PHE A 7 -24.84 11.97 20.90
CA PHE A 7 -23.67 12.77 20.58
C PHE A 7 -23.47 12.83 19.07
N VAL A 8 -22.85 13.89 18.59
CA VAL A 8 -22.40 14.03 17.22
C VAL A 8 -20.88 14.14 17.23
N LEU A 9 -20.23 13.34 16.40
CA LEU A 9 -18.79 13.35 16.24
C LEU A 9 -18.45 13.72 14.79
N VAL A 10 -17.67 14.76 14.60
CA VAL A 10 -17.13 15.16 13.30
C VAL A 10 -15.63 15.02 13.35
N SER A 11 -15.05 14.25 12.43
CA SER A 11 -13.61 13.99 12.36
C SER A 11 -13.18 13.71 10.93
N SER A 12 -11.98 14.13 10.58
CA SER A 12 -11.28 13.67 9.38
C SER A 12 -10.59 12.30 9.57
N ASP A 13 -10.50 11.84 10.82
CA ASP A 13 -9.96 10.52 11.16
C ASP A 13 -11.07 9.48 11.37
N LEU A 14 -11.10 8.50 10.47
CA LEU A 14 -12.09 7.42 10.50
C LEU A 14 -11.94 6.52 11.74
N THR A 15 -10.71 6.31 12.23
CA THR A 15 -10.43 5.46 13.38
C THR A 15 -11.11 6.00 14.64
N SER A 16 -11.00 7.31 14.86
CA SER A 16 -11.66 8.00 15.99
C SER A 16 -13.18 7.84 15.92
N VAL A 17 -13.77 7.94 14.73
CA VAL A 17 -15.21 7.77 14.55
C VAL A 17 -15.63 6.31 14.77
N LEU A 18 -14.92 5.35 14.19
CA LEU A 18 -15.24 3.92 14.30
C LEU A 18 -15.12 3.39 15.72
N SER A 19 -14.34 4.05 16.59
CA SER A 19 -14.26 3.73 18.01
C SER A 19 -15.58 3.98 18.77
N ARG A 20 -16.49 4.79 18.19
CA ARG A 20 -17.76 5.19 18.79
C ARG A 20 -18.97 4.68 18.01
N THR A 21 -18.92 4.74 16.69
CA THR A 21 -20.05 4.34 15.84
C THR A 21 -19.59 3.89 14.46
N ARG A 22 -20.33 2.96 13.87
CA ARG A 22 -20.17 2.59 12.45
C ARG A 22 -21.16 3.30 11.55
N MET A 23 -22.11 4.09 12.10
CA MET A 23 -23.07 4.84 11.31
C MET A 23 -22.48 6.19 10.95
N LEU A 24 -22.23 6.41 9.66
CA LEU A 24 -21.48 7.54 9.12
C LEU A 24 -22.33 8.37 8.13
N VAL A 25 -22.13 9.66 8.16
CA VAL A 25 -22.56 10.58 7.10
C VAL A 25 -21.27 11.16 6.47
N PRO A 26 -20.82 10.61 5.32
CA PRO A 26 -19.66 11.16 4.64
C PRO A 26 -19.92 12.59 4.17
N LEU A 27 -18.93 13.48 4.34
CA LEU A 27 -18.93 14.82 3.78
C LEU A 27 -17.99 14.85 2.57
N ALA A 28 -18.44 15.42 1.47
CA ALA A 28 -17.59 15.67 0.31
C ALA A 28 -16.80 16.98 0.47
N GLU A 29 -15.77 17.16 -0.35
CA GLU A 29 -15.05 18.43 -0.43
C GLU A 29 -16.01 19.56 -0.83
N GLY A 30 -15.98 20.66 -0.10
CA GLY A 30 -16.89 21.80 -0.32
C GLY A 30 -18.26 21.67 0.33
N GLU A 31 -18.47 20.66 1.18
CA GLU A 31 -19.67 20.50 2.00
C GLU A 31 -19.43 20.89 3.45
N GLY A 32 -20.43 21.46 4.07
CA GLY A 32 -20.53 21.72 5.50
C GLY A 32 -21.65 20.89 6.13
N ILE A 33 -21.58 20.68 7.43
CA ILE A 33 -22.65 20.04 8.19
C ILE A 33 -23.15 20.98 9.29
N TRP A 34 -24.46 21.12 9.37
CA TRP A 34 -25.16 21.73 10.50
C TRP A 34 -25.85 20.63 11.31
N PHE A 35 -25.78 20.67 12.63
CA PHE A 35 -26.40 19.68 13.49
C PHE A 35 -26.87 20.25 14.83
N THR A 36 -27.83 19.55 15.41
CA THR A 36 -28.35 19.73 16.78
C THR A 36 -28.29 18.36 17.48
N GLU A 37 -28.80 18.31 18.69
CA GLU A 37 -28.92 17.03 19.42
C GLU A 37 -29.81 15.98 18.71
N SER A 38 -30.74 16.44 17.86
CA SER A 38 -31.73 15.54 17.24
C SER A 38 -31.79 15.59 15.72
N ALA A 39 -31.09 16.53 15.08
CA ALA A 39 -31.13 16.71 13.62
C ALA A 39 -29.78 17.12 13.06
N TYR A 40 -29.59 16.84 11.78
CA TYR A 40 -28.45 17.33 11.01
C TYR A 40 -28.84 17.60 9.56
N ALA A 41 -28.09 18.49 8.91
CA ALA A 41 -28.18 18.74 7.50
C ALA A 41 -26.82 19.05 6.89
N VAL A 42 -26.57 18.54 5.70
CA VAL A 42 -25.38 18.81 4.88
C VAL A 42 -25.74 19.90 3.88
N PHE A 43 -24.82 20.83 3.64
CA PHE A 43 -25.02 21.94 2.72
C PHE A 43 -23.73 22.28 1.96
N PRO A 44 -23.80 22.78 0.72
CA PRO A 44 -22.63 23.22 -0.02
C PRO A 44 -22.06 24.53 0.60
N LEU A 45 -20.71 24.60 0.69
CA LEU A 45 -20.00 25.79 1.18
C LEU A 45 -19.93 26.92 0.13
N ALA A 46 -20.15 26.58 -1.16
CA ALA A 46 -20.19 27.55 -2.26
C ALA A 46 -21.42 27.31 -3.14
N GLY A 47 -22.00 28.40 -3.67
CA GLY A 47 -23.19 28.33 -4.51
C GLY A 47 -24.51 28.49 -3.72
N PRO A 48 -25.66 28.14 -4.32
CA PRO A 48 -26.95 28.22 -3.64
C PRO A 48 -27.00 27.29 -2.43
N ILE A 49 -27.42 27.80 -1.28
CA ILE A 49 -27.56 27.01 -0.06
C ILE A 49 -28.74 26.04 -0.23
N GLY A 50 -28.45 24.75 -0.27
CA GLY A 50 -29.45 23.68 -0.24
C GLY A 50 -29.13 22.74 0.92
N PHE A 51 -30.08 22.59 1.87
CA PHE A 51 -29.91 21.64 2.98
C PHE A 51 -30.42 20.25 2.58
N ALA A 52 -29.58 19.24 2.79
CA ALA A 52 -29.95 17.84 2.61
C ALA A 52 -29.65 17.06 3.89
N SER A 53 -30.51 16.10 4.23
CA SER A 53 -30.29 15.21 5.37
C SER A 53 -30.08 13.78 4.85
N PRO A 54 -28.87 13.46 4.33
CA PRO A 54 -28.57 12.13 3.82
C PRO A 54 -28.69 11.11 4.93
N ARG A 55 -29.23 9.93 4.61
CA ARG A 55 -29.34 8.85 5.60
C ARG A 55 -27.95 8.35 5.96
N PRO A 56 -27.65 8.16 7.27
CA PRO A 56 -26.41 7.53 7.70
C PRO A 56 -26.25 6.15 7.07
N ARG A 57 -25.00 5.81 6.75
CA ARG A 57 -24.64 4.49 6.20
C ARG A 57 -23.70 3.78 7.16
N ARG A 58 -23.87 2.47 7.29
CA ARG A 58 -22.97 1.65 8.09
C ARG A 58 -21.63 1.53 7.38
N SER A 59 -20.52 1.78 8.10
CA SER A 59 -19.17 1.58 7.59
C SER A 59 -18.91 0.10 7.31
N LYS A 60 -18.16 -0.17 6.25
CA LYS A 60 -17.61 -1.50 5.94
C LYS A 60 -16.47 -1.90 6.90
N LEU A 61 -15.77 -0.91 7.45
CA LEU A 61 -14.71 -1.11 8.44
C LEU A 61 -15.28 -1.10 9.86
N ASN A 62 -14.58 -1.77 10.75
CA ASN A 62 -14.82 -1.74 12.20
C ASN A 62 -13.54 -1.34 12.95
N VAL A 63 -13.64 -1.16 14.27
CA VAL A 63 -12.49 -0.80 15.13
C VAL A 63 -11.33 -1.78 15.01
N ARG A 64 -11.60 -3.07 14.78
CA ARG A 64 -10.53 -4.08 14.67
C ARG A 64 -9.73 -3.92 13.38
N ASP A 65 -10.32 -3.36 12.32
CA ASP A 65 -9.64 -3.12 11.05
C ASP A 65 -8.67 -1.93 11.13
N THR A 66 -8.95 -0.97 12.03
CA THR A 66 -8.20 0.28 12.16
C THR A 66 -7.54 0.45 13.55
N GLY A 67 -7.71 -0.51 14.45
CA GLY A 67 -7.19 -0.45 15.80
C GLY A 67 -5.80 -1.09 15.94
N LEU A 68 -5.01 -0.58 16.87
CA LEU A 68 -3.78 -1.21 17.31
C LEU A 68 -4.09 -2.46 18.12
N ARG A 69 -3.45 -3.57 17.80
CA ARG A 69 -3.68 -4.89 18.42
C ARG A 69 -2.47 -5.32 19.25
N PRO A 70 -2.66 -5.87 20.45
CA PRO A 70 -1.57 -6.51 21.17
C PRO A 70 -0.91 -7.62 20.32
N PRO A 71 0.43 -7.83 20.36
CA PRO A 71 1.38 -7.17 21.27
C PRO A 71 1.99 -5.87 20.75
N PHE A 72 1.53 -5.33 19.64
CA PHE A 72 2.14 -4.18 18.96
C PHE A 72 1.97 -2.89 19.79
N ALA A 73 3.04 -2.09 19.86
CA ALA A 73 3.04 -0.76 20.45
C ALA A 73 2.78 0.35 19.41
N TYR A 74 3.08 0.07 18.11
CA TYR A 74 2.95 1.02 17.03
C TYR A 74 2.22 0.40 15.84
N PHE A 75 1.46 1.21 15.11
CA PHE A 75 0.77 0.77 13.88
C PHE A 75 1.74 0.28 12.81
N MET A 76 2.89 0.91 12.67
CA MET A 76 3.88 0.53 11.67
C MET A 76 4.38 -0.90 11.90
N ASP A 77 4.65 -1.30 13.13
CA ASP A 77 5.07 -2.67 13.47
C ASP A 77 3.99 -3.69 13.12
N GLN A 78 2.73 -3.35 13.46
CA GLN A 78 1.58 -4.18 13.12
C GLN A 78 1.40 -4.32 11.60
N GLU A 79 1.61 -3.25 10.87
CA GLU A 79 1.47 -3.22 9.40
C GLU A 79 2.60 -3.98 8.71
N ILE A 80 3.84 -3.86 9.20
CA ILE A 80 4.98 -4.66 8.73
C ILE A 80 4.71 -6.15 8.96
N ALA A 81 4.27 -6.54 10.16
CA ALA A 81 3.99 -7.92 10.50
C ALA A 81 2.85 -8.53 9.63
N SER A 82 1.87 -7.72 9.21
CA SER A 82 0.76 -8.16 8.34
C SER A 82 1.11 -8.24 6.85
N SER A 83 2.32 -7.87 6.44
CA SER A 83 2.70 -7.77 5.02
C SER A 83 2.60 -9.10 4.28
N SER A 84 2.93 -10.23 4.93
CA SER A 84 2.80 -11.56 4.32
C SER A 84 1.34 -11.97 4.07
N GLU A 85 0.42 -11.59 4.96
CA GLU A 85 -1.01 -11.85 4.82
C GLU A 85 -1.62 -11.06 3.64
N ASN A 86 -1.14 -9.85 3.42
CA ASN A 86 -1.58 -9.02 2.31
C ASN A 86 -1.17 -9.59 0.94
N LEU A 87 -0.01 -10.25 0.84
CA LEU A 87 0.38 -10.98 -0.38
C LEU A 87 -0.55 -12.18 -0.66
N GLU A 88 -1.01 -12.86 0.38
CA GLU A 88 -2.02 -13.92 0.23
C GLU A 88 -3.35 -13.38 -0.28
N GLU A 89 -3.75 -12.19 0.16
CA GLU A 89 -4.97 -11.53 -0.34
C GLU A 89 -4.89 -11.25 -1.85
N ILE A 90 -3.70 -10.85 -2.36
CA ILE A 90 -3.47 -10.70 -3.79
C ILE A 90 -3.66 -12.04 -4.51
N VAL A 91 -3.04 -13.13 -4.01
CA VAL A 91 -3.19 -14.45 -4.61
C VAL A 91 -4.67 -14.86 -4.66
N ARG A 92 -5.38 -14.74 -3.55
CA ARG A 92 -6.80 -15.13 -3.45
C ARG A 92 -7.73 -14.31 -4.34
N THR A 93 -7.42 -13.02 -4.52
CA THR A 93 -8.30 -12.10 -5.26
C THR A 93 -7.98 -12.06 -6.76
N TYR A 94 -6.73 -12.20 -7.15
CA TYR A 94 -6.32 -12.11 -8.56
C TYR A 94 -6.34 -13.46 -9.27
N PHE A 95 -6.23 -14.59 -8.54
CA PHE A 95 -6.03 -15.91 -9.13
C PHE A 95 -6.99 -16.98 -8.58
N ARG A 96 -7.09 -18.08 -9.29
CA ARG A 96 -7.80 -19.27 -8.82
C ARG A 96 -6.93 -20.04 -7.83
N THR A 97 -7.55 -20.53 -6.76
CA THR A 97 -6.89 -21.44 -5.82
C THR A 97 -7.56 -22.80 -5.88
N PRO A 98 -6.80 -23.90 -5.82
CA PRO A 98 -7.36 -25.25 -5.92
C PRO A 98 -8.47 -25.53 -4.90
N GLU A 99 -8.36 -24.98 -3.70
CA GLU A 99 -9.29 -25.20 -2.58
C GLU A 99 -10.69 -24.65 -2.89
N THR A 100 -10.80 -23.58 -3.66
CA THR A 100 -12.07 -22.92 -3.96
C THR A 100 -12.58 -23.17 -5.38
N GLU A 101 -11.81 -23.85 -6.23
CA GLU A 101 -12.12 -23.98 -7.66
C GLU A 101 -13.45 -24.66 -7.92
N GLY A 102 -13.72 -25.79 -7.25
CA GLY A 102 -14.97 -26.54 -7.42
C GLY A 102 -16.19 -25.76 -6.93
N LEU A 103 -16.04 -25.03 -5.80
CA LEU A 103 -17.12 -24.18 -5.27
C LEU A 103 -17.39 -22.99 -6.20
N PHE A 104 -16.36 -22.37 -6.71
CA PHE A 104 -16.49 -21.23 -7.61
C PHE A 104 -17.04 -21.61 -8.99
N ALA A 105 -16.80 -22.83 -9.46
CA ALA A 105 -17.47 -23.36 -10.64
C ALA A 105 -19.00 -23.44 -10.44
N ALA A 106 -19.45 -23.85 -9.25
CA ALA A 106 -20.89 -23.85 -8.94
C ALA A 106 -21.52 -22.43 -8.92
N PHE A 107 -20.71 -21.40 -8.57
CA PHE A 107 -21.15 -19.99 -8.65
C PHE A 107 -21.20 -19.49 -10.10
N GLU A 108 -20.27 -19.90 -10.97
CA GLU A 108 -20.29 -19.56 -12.40
C GLU A 108 -21.56 -20.06 -13.11
N ASP A 109 -22.10 -21.22 -12.71
CA ASP A 109 -23.35 -21.76 -13.25
C ASP A 109 -24.58 -20.95 -12.81
N ARG A 110 -24.49 -20.13 -11.77
CA ARG A 110 -25.61 -19.40 -11.16
C ARG A 110 -25.27 -17.94 -10.82
N VAL A 111 -24.65 -17.25 -11.77
CA VAL A 111 -24.23 -15.85 -11.63
C VAL A 111 -25.39 -14.96 -11.17
N ASP A 112 -26.59 -15.12 -11.73
CA ASP A 112 -27.73 -14.25 -11.40
C ASP A 112 -28.24 -14.47 -9.98
N LEU A 113 -28.24 -15.73 -9.52
CA LEU A 113 -28.59 -16.08 -8.15
C LEU A 113 -27.57 -15.47 -7.16
N CYS A 114 -26.27 -15.61 -7.43
CA CYS A 114 -25.22 -15.01 -6.62
C CYS A 114 -25.32 -13.47 -6.56
N LYS A 115 -25.61 -12.81 -7.70
CA LYS A 115 -25.85 -11.36 -7.74
C LYS A 115 -27.03 -10.95 -6.87
N ALA A 116 -28.18 -11.65 -7.01
CA ALA A 116 -29.37 -11.33 -6.23
C ALA A 116 -29.15 -11.47 -4.72
N LEU A 117 -28.42 -12.52 -4.28
CA LEU A 117 -28.06 -12.69 -2.87
C LEU A 117 -27.13 -11.60 -2.35
N VAL A 118 -26.12 -11.21 -3.14
CA VAL A 118 -25.24 -10.10 -2.79
C VAL A 118 -26.01 -8.78 -2.67
N GLU A 119 -26.93 -8.49 -3.60
CA GLU A 119 -27.76 -7.28 -3.53
C GLU A 119 -28.62 -7.23 -2.26
N LYS A 120 -29.19 -8.38 -1.86
CA LYS A 120 -29.97 -8.48 -0.61
C LYS A 120 -29.07 -8.28 0.62
N LEU A 121 -27.89 -8.90 0.65
CA LEU A 121 -26.91 -8.69 1.72
C LEU A 121 -26.51 -7.20 1.84
N LEU A 122 -26.21 -6.55 0.72
CA LEU A 122 -25.77 -5.14 0.74
C LEU A 122 -26.88 -4.18 1.21
N LYS A 123 -28.16 -4.53 1.06
CA LYS A 123 -29.28 -3.73 1.63
C LYS A 123 -29.21 -3.65 3.16
N LEU A 124 -28.59 -4.62 3.82
CA LEU A 124 -28.45 -4.65 5.28
C LEU A 124 -27.56 -3.50 5.81
N TYR A 125 -26.74 -2.87 4.97
CA TYR A 125 -26.05 -1.63 5.35
C TYR A 125 -27.00 -0.47 5.70
N GLY A 126 -28.25 -0.53 5.24
CA GLY A 126 -29.28 0.43 5.58
C GLY A 126 -29.92 0.22 6.96
N ALA A 127 -29.63 -0.89 7.65
CA ALA A 127 -30.14 -1.15 8.99
C ALA A 127 -29.46 -0.20 10.00
N THR A 128 -30.26 0.61 10.69
CA THR A 128 -29.78 1.67 11.60
C THR A 128 -29.52 1.16 13.02
N ASP A 129 -30.13 0.02 13.40
CA ASP A 129 -30.02 -0.62 14.71
C ASP A 129 -29.73 -2.13 14.60
N GLU A 130 -29.39 -2.75 15.72
CA GLU A 130 -29.12 -4.19 15.80
C GLU A 130 -30.36 -5.03 15.52
N ALA A 131 -31.52 -4.60 15.98
CA ALA A 131 -32.77 -5.33 15.76
C ALA A 131 -33.19 -5.36 14.27
N GLY A 132 -32.94 -4.27 13.55
CA GLY A 132 -33.13 -4.21 12.11
C GLY A 132 -32.12 -5.08 11.36
N LEU A 133 -30.87 -5.10 11.80
CA LEU A 133 -29.84 -5.96 11.23
C LEU A 133 -30.17 -7.46 11.47
N GLU A 134 -30.57 -7.81 12.68
CA GLU A 134 -30.98 -9.18 13.02
C GLU A 134 -32.16 -9.66 12.16
N ARG A 135 -33.23 -8.86 12.07
CA ARG A 135 -34.38 -9.18 11.20
C ARG A 135 -33.94 -9.38 9.76
N GLY A 136 -33.16 -8.44 9.22
CA GLY A 136 -32.69 -8.53 7.85
C GLY A 136 -31.80 -9.75 7.59
N PHE A 137 -30.99 -10.18 8.55
CA PHE A 137 -30.23 -11.44 8.45
C PHE A 137 -31.16 -12.67 8.50
N ARG A 138 -32.15 -12.70 9.39
CA ARG A 138 -33.15 -13.79 9.43
C ARG A 138 -33.95 -13.88 8.13
N ASP A 139 -34.34 -12.76 7.56
CA ASP A 139 -35.03 -12.69 6.26
C ASP A 139 -34.13 -13.23 5.13
N LEU A 140 -32.84 -12.87 5.14
CA LEU A 140 -31.87 -13.38 4.17
C LEU A 140 -31.66 -14.89 4.29
N LEU A 141 -31.64 -15.46 5.51
CA LEU A 141 -31.56 -16.90 5.75
C LEU A 141 -32.81 -17.65 5.23
N GLY A 142 -33.97 -17.03 5.28
CA GLY A 142 -35.22 -17.57 4.76
C GLY A 142 -35.38 -17.49 3.24
N GLU A 143 -34.41 -16.88 2.53
CA GLU A 143 -34.50 -16.69 1.08
C GLU A 143 -34.42 -18.03 0.32
N PRO A 144 -35.34 -18.32 -0.57
CA PRO A 144 -35.30 -19.53 -1.40
C PRO A 144 -34.02 -19.62 -2.25
N LEU A 145 -33.50 -18.45 -2.68
CA LEU A 145 -32.27 -18.35 -3.45
C LEU A 145 -31.02 -18.82 -2.64
N LEU A 146 -30.98 -18.53 -1.36
CA LEU A 146 -29.90 -19.00 -0.49
C LEU A 146 -30.00 -20.50 -0.27
N THR A 147 -31.19 -21.00 -0.01
CA THR A 147 -31.46 -22.45 0.13
C THR A 147 -31.06 -23.22 -1.15
N GLU A 148 -31.38 -22.69 -2.32
CA GLU A 148 -30.96 -23.27 -3.60
C GLU A 148 -29.45 -23.31 -3.74
N LEU A 149 -28.74 -22.20 -3.38
CA LEU A 149 -27.28 -22.13 -3.46
C LEU A 149 -26.62 -23.11 -2.49
N VAL A 150 -27.09 -23.18 -1.23
CA VAL A 150 -26.59 -24.14 -0.22
C VAL A 150 -26.76 -25.59 -0.74
N ALA A 151 -27.91 -25.94 -1.34
CA ALA A 151 -28.13 -27.25 -1.91
C ALA A 151 -27.12 -27.60 -3.04
N ARG A 152 -26.78 -26.64 -3.89
CA ARG A 152 -25.82 -26.82 -4.99
C ARG A 152 -24.38 -27.01 -4.50
N VAL A 153 -23.99 -26.31 -3.44
CA VAL A 153 -22.63 -26.39 -2.87
C VAL A 153 -22.49 -27.45 -1.78
N ARG A 154 -23.50 -28.34 -1.65
CA ARG A 154 -23.53 -29.36 -0.59
C ARG A 154 -22.29 -30.24 -0.54
N ALA A 155 -21.67 -30.51 -1.68
CA ALA A 155 -20.42 -31.27 -1.78
C ALA A 155 -19.21 -30.54 -1.11
N HIS A 156 -19.33 -29.23 -0.88
CA HIS A 156 -18.29 -28.38 -0.26
C HIS A 156 -18.62 -27.96 1.18
N ARG A 157 -19.58 -28.66 1.83
CA ARG A 157 -20.06 -28.28 3.16
C ARG A 157 -18.95 -28.27 4.22
N GLU A 158 -18.02 -29.19 4.14
CA GLU A 158 -16.88 -29.23 5.07
C GLU A 158 -16.03 -27.95 4.99
N LEU A 159 -15.80 -27.42 3.79
CA LEU A 159 -15.14 -26.15 3.59
C LEU A 159 -15.92 -25.00 4.23
N LEU A 160 -17.24 -24.96 4.09
CA LEU A 160 -18.08 -23.89 4.68
C LEU A 160 -18.09 -23.96 6.20
N VAL A 161 -18.15 -25.14 6.79
CA VAL A 161 -18.16 -25.34 8.25
C VAL A 161 -16.79 -25.02 8.85
N SER A 162 -15.70 -25.33 8.16
CA SER A 162 -14.34 -25.05 8.59
C SER A 162 -13.82 -23.69 8.12
N TYR A 163 -14.66 -22.91 7.42
CA TYR A 163 -14.26 -21.60 6.91
C TYR A 163 -13.88 -20.67 8.04
N GLY A 164 -12.66 -20.14 7.94
CA GLY A 164 -12.06 -19.27 8.97
C GLY A 164 -12.74 -17.89 9.05
N PRO A 165 -12.05 -16.90 9.54
CA PRO A 165 -12.61 -15.56 9.62
C PRO A 165 -13.00 -15.06 8.22
N PHE A 166 -14.11 -14.32 8.13
CA PHE A 166 -14.54 -13.69 6.89
C PHE A 166 -13.48 -12.76 6.32
N VAL A 167 -13.32 -12.76 5.01
CA VAL A 167 -12.23 -12.08 4.30
C VAL A 167 -12.70 -11.10 3.23
N SER A 168 -13.98 -11.14 2.82
CA SER A 168 -14.51 -10.18 1.85
C SER A 168 -14.54 -8.75 2.40
N ASP A 169 -14.81 -7.79 1.52
CA ASP A 169 -15.01 -6.39 1.92
C ASP A 169 -16.20 -6.21 2.89
N GLU A 170 -17.11 -7.21 2.96
CA GLU A 170 -18.29 -7.22 3.80
C GLU A 170 -18.13 -8.03 5.10
N LYS A 171 -16.90 -8.46 5.41
CA LYS A 171 -16.56 -9.30 6.59
C LYS A 171 -17.14 -8.80 7.91
N ALA A 172 -17.12 -7.46 8.11
CA ALA A 172 -17.64 -6.87 9.34
C ALA A 172 -19.17 -6.95 9.44
N LEU A 173 -19.87 -6.84 8.30
CA LEU A 173 -21.34 -7.02 8.26
C LEU A 173 -21.72 -8.48 8.51
N LEU A 174 -20.99 -9.42 7.91
CA LEU A 174 -21.21 -10.86 8.09
C LEU A 174 -20.92 -11.28 9.54
N ALA A 175 -19.85 -10.78 10.14
CA ALA A 175 -19.52 -11.03 11.54
C ALA A 175 -20.58 -10.51 12.51
N ASP A 176 -21.11 -9.29 12.28
CA ASP A 176 -22.23 -8.76 13.05
C ASP A 176 -23.49 -9.65 12.90
N GLY A 177 -23.77 -10.09 11.68
CA GLY A 177 -24.89 -10.98 11.40
C GLY A 177 -24.79 -12.29 12.15
N VAL A 178 -23.65 -12.97 12.14
CA VAL A 178 -23.43 -14.22 12.88
C VAL A 178 -23.48 -14.01 14.39
N ARG A 179 -22.98 -12.87 14.89
CA ARG A 179 -23.09 -12.53 16.32
C ARG A 179 -24.55 -12.43 16.78
N LEU A 180 -25.42 -11.85 15.94
CA LEU A 180 -26.85 -11.68 16.24
C LEU A 180 -27.68 -12.95 15.95
N VAL A 181 -27.27 -13.72 14.93
CA VAL A 181 -27.92 -14.93 14.47
C VAL A 181 -26.88 -16.04 14.31
N PRO A 182 -26.49 -16.73 15.41
CA PRO A 182 -25.39 -17.72 15.37
C PRO A 182 -25.62 -18.85 14.37
N ASP A 183 -26.85 -19.26 14.16
CA ASP A 183 -27.24 -20.31 13.19
C ASP A 183 -26.96 -19.90 11.72
N ALA A 184 -26.63 -18.62 11.48
CA ALA A 184 -26.29 -18.11 10.16
C ALA A 184 -24.85 -18.40 9.74
N ALA A 185 -23.99 -19.00 10.58
CA ALA A 185 -22.56 -19.11 10.32
C ALA A 185 -22.21 -19.78 8.97
N GLU A 186 -22.83 -20.91 8.64
CA GLU A 186 -22.61 -21.61 7.36
C GLU A 186 -23.07 -20.76 6.15
N ALA A 187 -24.21 -20.11 6.28
CA ALA A 187 -24.75 -19.23 5.24
C ALA A 187 -23.89 -17.96 5.07
N ALA A 188 -23.41 -17.39 6.17
CA ALA A 188 -22.49 -16.25 6.14
C ALA A 188 -21.16 -16.61 5.49
N ALA A 189 -20.61 -17.79 5.77
CA ALA A 189 -19.41 -18.31 5.12
C ALA A 189 -19.63 -18.46 3.60
N LEU A 190 -20.76 -18.98 3.19
CA LEU A 190 -21.11 -19.09 1.76
C LEU A 190 -21.23 -17.72 1.10
N LEU A 191 -21.88 -16.76 1.75
CA LEU A 191 -22.01 -15.40 1.23
C LEU A 191 -20.66 -14.68 1.14
N ASP A 192 -19.76 -14.88 2.10
CA ASP A 192 -18.41 -14.34 2.05
C ASP A 192 -17.64 -14.89 0.82
N LEU A 193 -17.71 -16.19 0.59
CA LEU A 193 -17.10 -16.84 -0.59
C LEU A 193 -17.73 -16.37 -1.91
N VAL A 194 -19.02 -16.11 -1.96
CA VAL A 194 -19.68 -15.50 -3.14
C VAL A 194 -19.14 -14.09 -3.41
N LEU A 195 -18.90 -13.31 -2.36
CA LEU A 195 -18.32 -11.97 -2.48
C LEU A 195 -16.87 -12.02 -2.96
N VAL A 196 -16.07 -12.93 -2.40
CA VAL A 196 -14.68 -13.18 -2.84
C VAL A 196 -14.64 -13.59 -4.30
N TRP A 197 -15.50 -14.55 -4.71
CA TRP A 197 -15.62 -14.97 -6.11
C TRP A 197 -16.00 -13.81 -7.04
N LYS A 198 -16.99 -13.00 -6.66
CA LYS A 198 -17.42 -11.83 -7.44
C LYS A 198 -16.30 -10.82 -7.62
N LYS A 199 -15.57 -10.51 -6.53
CA LYS A 199 -14.42 -9.60 -6.55
C LYS A 199 -13.31 -10.16 -7.45
N ARG A 200 -12.95 -11.42 -7.28
CA ARG A 200 -11.94 -12.09 -8.10
C ARG A 200 -12.29 -12.04 -9.58
N ARG A 201 -13.50 -12.43 -9.97
CA ARG A 201 -13.95 -12.42 -11.35
C ARG A 201 -13.77 -11.02 -11.99
N ARG A 202 -14.17 -9.98 -11.27
CA ARG A 202 -13.98 -8.58 -11.70
C ARG A 202 -12.49 -8.25 -11.86
N VAL A 203 -11.69 -8.52 -10.85
CA VAL A 203 -10.26 -8.16 -10.82
C VAL A 203 -9.48 -8.91 -11.90
N THR A 204 -9.74 -10.21 -12.10
CA THR A 204 -9.10 -11.00 -13.16
C THR A 204 -9.42 -10.42 -14.55
N THR A 205 -10.69 -10.04 -14.80
CA THR A 205 -11.09 -9.41 -16.07
C THR A 205 -10.34 -8.07 -16.28
N LEU A 206 -10.28 -7.23 -15.26
CA LEU A 206 -9.59 -5.93 -15.34
C LEU A 206 -8.07 -6.08 -15.49
N LEU A 207 -7.46 -7.10 -14.87
CA LEU A 207 -6.06 -7.43 -15.10
C LEU A 207 -5.80 -7.78 -16.57
N GLN A 208 -6.64 -8.63 -17.16
CA GLN A 208 -6.54 -9.00 -18.58
C GLN A 208 -6.74 -7.79 -19.48
N GLU A 209 -7.67 -6.90 -19.13
CA GLU A 209 -7.91 -5.66 -19.85
C GLU A 209 -6.68 -4.73 -19.80
N LEU A 210 -6.04 -4.56 -18.62
CA LEU A 210 -4.83 -3.75 -18.49
C LEU A 210 -3.68 -4.35 -19.30
N VAL A 211 -3.45 -5.65 -19.24
CA VAL A 211 -2.40 -6.34 -20.02
C VAL A 211 -2.65 -6.17 -21.52
N SER A 212 -3.91 -6.30 -21.96
CA SER A 212 -4.30 -6.06 -23.37
C SER A 212 -4.08 -4.60 -23.78
N ALA A 213 -4.44 -3.64 -22.91
CA ALA A 213 -4.23 -2.23 -23.15
C ALA A 213 -2.75 -1.89 -23.35
N ILE A 214 -1.88 -2.40 -22.48
CA ILE A 214 -0.43 -2.21 -22.59
C ILE A 214 0.11 -2.81 -23.90
N ARG A 215 -0.34 -4.02 -24.29
CA ARG A 215 0.04 -4.64 -25.58
C ARG A 215 -0.40 -3.80 -26.77
N THR A 216 -1.61 -3.25 -26.74
CA THR A 216 -2.14 -2.38 -27.79
C THR A 216 -1.32 -1.10 -27.89
N THR A 217 -1.07 -0.42 -26.76
CA THR A 217 -0.20 0.76 -26.69
C THR A 217 1.17 0.52 -27.32
N GLN A 218 1.82 -0.61 -26.98
CA GLN A 218 3.11 -0.95 -27.59
C GLN A 218 3.02 -1.18 -29.11
N LYS A 219 2.00 -1.92 -29.55
CA LYS A 219 1.81 -2.23 -30.98
C LYS A 219 1.57 -0.97 -31.81
N GLU A 220 0.91 0.03 -31.24
CA GLU A 220 0.60 1.30 -31.86
C GLU A 220 1.73 2.34 -31.72
N GLY A 221 2.84 1.98 -31.07
CA GLY A 221 3.98 2.87 -30.85
C GLY A 221 3.76 3.93 -29.78
N GLY A 222 2.77 3.72 -28.90
CA GLY A 222 2.51 4.55 -27.74
C GLY A 222 3.45 4.24 -26.57
N ARG A 223 3.40 5.08 -25.55
CA ARG A 223 4.20 5.01 -24.31
C ARG A 223 3.32 4.63 -23.14
N VAL A 224 3.85 3.84 -22.21
CA VAL A 224 3.18 3.46 -20.95
C VAL A 224 3.78 4.26 -19.81
N PHE A 225 3.04 5.24 -19.32
CA PHE A 225 3.46 6.08 -18.18
C PHE A 225 2.97 5.50 -16.86
N LEU A 226 3.87 5.32 -15.91
CA LEU A 226 3.55 4.98 -14.52
C LEU A 226 3.71 6.24 -13.67
N VAL A 227 2.61 6.93 -13.37
CA VAL A 227 2.67 8.22 -12.67
C VAL A 227 2.23 8.06 -11.22
N ALA A 228 3.11 8.49 -10.30
CA ALA A 228 2.90 8.34 -8.86
C ALA A 228 3.77 9.30 -8.04
N SER A 229 3.46 9.46 -6.76
CA SER A 229 4.23 10.28 -5.80
C SER A 229 4.77 9.44 -4.64
N GLY A 230 5.89 9.85 -4.05
CA GLY A 230 6.47 9.24 -2.84
C GLY A 230 6.70 7.73 -2.98
N THR A 231 6.26 6.97 -1.99
CA THR A 231 6.34 5.50 -1.96
C THR A 231 5.77 4.84 -3.22
N SER A 232 4.63 5.33 -3.73
CA SER A 232 4.04 4.79 -4.95
C SER A 232 4.92 5.06 -6.20
N TYR A 233 5.66 6.17 -6.23
CA TYR A 233 6.63 6.42 -7.29
C TYR A 233 7.83 5.46 -7.20
N HIS A 234 8.28 5.13 -6.00
CA HIS A 234 9.33 4.15 -5.81
C HIS A 234 8.87 2.73 -6.21
N ALA A 235 7.61 2.39 -5.97
CA ALA A 235 7.01 1.15 -6.50
C ALA A 235 6.97 1.13 -8.03
N ALA A 236 6.62 2.27 -8.67
CA ALA A 236 6.64 2.42 -10.12
C ALA A 236 8.05 2.27 -10.70
N LEU A 237 9.08 2.84 -10.07
CA LEU A 237 10.49 2.66 -10.45
C LEU A 237 10.91 1.19 -10.36
N THR A 238 10.55 0.51 -9.27
CA THR A 238 10.82 -0.93 -9.08
C THR A 238 10.12 -1.77 -10.14
N ALA A 239 8.88 -1.42 -10.50
CA ALA A 239 8.12 -2.09 -11.55
C ALA A 239 8.79 -1.97 -12.93
N GLY A 240 9.51 -0.89 -13.20
CA GLY A 240 10.28 -0.74 -14.44
C GLY A 240 11.21 -1.94 -14.68
N TYR A 241 11.84 -2.48 -13.64
CA TYR A 241 12.63 -3.70 -13.72
C TYR A 241 11.78 -4.91 -14.15
N PHE A 242 10.61 -5.11 -13.55
CA PHE A 242 9.74 -6.23 -13.89
C PHE A 242 9.21 -6.15 -15.33
N PHE A 243 8.77 -4.98 -15.75
CA PHE A 243 8.29 -4.76 -17.11
C PHE A 243 9.38 -5.02 -18.16
N ASN A 244 10.61 -4.59 -17.87
CA ASN A 244 11.75 -4.88 -18.75
C ASN A 244 12.06 -6.37 -18.82
N VAL A 245 12.22 -7.04 -17.67
CA VAL A 245 12.72 -8.43 -17.62
C VAL A 245 11.64 -9.45 -17.98
N LEU A 246 10.39 -9.23 -17.56
CA LEU A 246 9.32 -10.22 -17.72
C LEU A 246 8.42 -9.94 -18.92
N ALA A 247 8.19 -8.67 -19.24
CA ALA A 247 7.27 -8.28 -20.30
C ALA A 247 7.95 -7.83 -21.60
N GLY A 248 9.23 -7.43 -21.55
CA GLY A 248 9.90 -6.77 -22.67
C GLY A 248 9.28 -5.42 -23.01
N VAL A 249 8.67 -4.74 -22.03
CA VAL A 249 7.95 -3.48 -22.18
C VAL A 249 8.75 -2.35 -21.54
N ALA A 250 9.03 -1.31 -22.34
CA ALA A 250 9.54 -0.05 -21.79
C ALA A 250 8.38 0.72 -21.12
N VAL A 251 8.51 1.03 -19.85
CA VAL A 251 7.60 1.89 -19.11
C VAL A 251 8.30 3.16 -18.66
N PHE A 252 7.55 4.23 -18.41
CA PHE A 252 8.05 5.54 -18.04
C PHE A 252 7.58 5.91 -16.62
N PRO A 253 8.29 5.44 -15.56
CA PRO A 253 7.98 5.84 -14.20
C PRO A 253 8.31 7.33 -14.01
N CYS A 254 7.35 8.12 -13.57
CA CYS A 254 7.53 9.54 -13.31
C CYS A 254 6.69 10.02 -12.13
N ASN A 255 7.18 11.04 -11.44
CA ASN A 255 6.35 11.80 -10.54
C ASN A 255 5.48 12.82 -11.33
N PRO A 256 4.39 13.34 -10.75
CA PRO A 256 3.49 14.26 -11.43
C PRO A 256 4.16 15.49 -12.00
N GLY A 257 5.14 16.08 -11.30
CA GLY A 257 5.89 17.25 -11.75
C GLY A 257 6.72 16.95 -13.00
N THR A 258 7.48 15.84 -12.96
CA THR A 258 8.27 15.37 -14.11
C THR A 258 7.35 15.04 -15.31
N PHE A 259 6.23 14.35 -15.08
CA PHE A 259 5.27 14.02 -16.12
C PHE A 259 4.75 15.27 -16.84
N ARG A 260 4.30 16.26 -16.07
CA ARG A 260 3.80 17.53 -16.62
C ARG A 260 4.86 18.29 -17.41
N SER A 261 6.09 18.36 -16.87
CA SER A 261 7.17 19.15 -17.46
C SER A 261 7.74 18.53 -18.72
N LEU A 262 7.89 17.20 -18.78
CA LEU A 262 8.60 16.54 -19.87
C LEU A 262 7.67 15.88 -20.88
N TYR A 263 6.45 15.48 -20.52
CA TYR A 263 5.64 14.62 -21.38
C TYR A 263 4.27 15.18 -21.73
N LEU A 264 3.64 16.01 -20.89
CA LEU A 264 2.24 16.42 -21.06
C LEU A 264 1.93 17.01 -22.45
N ASN A 265 2.84 17.80 -23.03
CA ASN A 265 2.66 18.43 -24.33
C ASN A 265 2.94 17.48 -25.52
N SER A 266 3.57 16.32 -25.26
CA SER A 266 3.94 15.33 -26.28
C SER A 266 3.06 14.07 -26.24
N LEU A 267 2.00 14.10 -25.44
CA LEU A 267 1.07 12.97 -25.33
C LEU A 267 0.34 12.70 -26.63
N LYS A 268 0.08 11.42 -26.88
CA LYS A 268 -0.64 10.92 -28.03
C LYS A 268 -1.83 10.06 -27.57
N PRO A 269 -2.86 9.89 -28.43
CA PRO A 269 -4.00 9.01 -28.12
C PRO A 269 -3.60 7.55 -27.81
N GLU A 270 -2.51 7.08 -28.42
CA GLU A 270 -1.98 5.71 -28.27
C GLU A 270 -1.21 5.50 -26.97
N ASP A 271 -0.86 6.59 -26.24
CA ASP A 271 -0.21 6.49 -24.92
C ASP A 271 -1.19 5.94 -23.87
N LEU A 272 -0.65 5.35 -22.80
CA LEU A 272 -1.42 4.86 -21.66
C LEU A 272 -0.89 5.50 -20.38
N LEU A 273 -1.80 6.00 -19.54
CA LEU A 273 -1.53 6.49 -18.20
C LEU A 273 -1.99 5.46 -17.19
N LEU A 274 -1.06 4.92 -16.39
CA LEU A 274 -1.34 4.16 -15.18
C LEU A 274 -0.95 5.00 -13.96
N GLY A 275 -1.94 5.56 -13.28
CA GLY A 275 -1.75 6.29 -12.04
C GLY A 275 -1.73 5.35 -10.84
N ILE A 276 -0.75 5.51 -9.95
CA ILE A 276 -0.58 4.64 -8.78
C ILE A 276 -0.71 5.48 -7.51
N SER A 277 -1.63 5.11 -6.62
CA SER A 277 -1.88 5.83 -5.37
C SER A 277 -2.47 4.92 -4.30
N GLN A 278 -1.97 5.00 -3.07
CA GLN A 278 -2.58 4.31 -1.94
C GLN A 278 -3.95 4.93 -1.61
N SER A 279 -4.03 6.23 -1.44
CA SER A 279 -5.27 6.94 -1.07
C SER A 279 -6.26 7.10 -2.22
N GLY A 280 -5.76 7.18 -3.47
CA GLY A 280 -6.56 7.56 -4.64
C GLY A 280 -7.04 9.02 -4.65
N GLU A 281 -6.51 9.84 -3.72
CA GLU A 281 -6.83 11.27 -3.55
C GLU A 281 -5.60 12.18 -3.69
N THR A 282 -4.44 11.63 -4.06
CA THR A 282 -3.21 12.41 -4.20
C THR A 282 -3.42 13.57 -5.16
N LYS A 283 -3.42 14.80 -4.66
CA LYS A 283 -3.81 16.01 -5.41
C LYS A 283 -3.07 16.15 -6.72
N ASP A 284 -1.73 16.07 -6.69
CA ASP A 284 -0.93 16.24 -7.91
C ASP A 284 -1.23 15.17 -8.96
N LEU A 285 -1.57 13.95 -8.55
CA LEU A 285 -1.96 12.88 -9.44
C LEU A 285 -3.38 13.10 -9.99
N VAL A 286 -4.33 13.57 -9.17
CA VAL A 286 -5.67 14.00 -9.61
C VAL A 286 -5.56 15.05 -10.71
N ASP A 287 -4.71 16.05 -10.50
CA ASP A 287 -4.47 17.12 -11.47
C ASP A 287 -3.88 16.57 -12.79
N VAL A 288 -2.95 15.59 -12.73
CA VAL A 288 -2.42 14.91 -13.93
C VAL A 288 -3.54 14.22 -14.71
N PHE A 289 -4.43 13.48 -14.04
CA PHE A 289 -5.56 12.82 -14.72
C PHE A 289 -6.49 13.82 -15.40
N GLN A 290 -6.75 14.96 -14.76
CA GLN A 290 -7.58 16.04 -15.32
C GLN A 290 -6.91 16.70 -16.53
N ASP A 291 -5.61 17.01 -16.42
CA ASP A 291 -4.84 17.60 -17.52
C ASP A 291 -4.81 16.67 -18.74
N VAL A 292 -4.56 15.36 -18.53
CA VAL A 292 -4.56 14.35 -19.61
C VAL A 292 -5.94 14.24 -20.24
N ARG A 293 -7.01 14.18 -19.42
CA ARG A 293 -8.39 14.15 -19.91
C ARG A 293 -8.74 15.35 -20.76
N ALA A 294 -8.29 16.54 -20.35
CA ALA A 294 -8.57 17.77 -21.08
C ALA A 294 -7.80 17.87 -22.41
N ARG A 295 -6.54 17.42 -22.43
CA ARG A 295 -5.67 17.57 -23.61
C ARG A 295 -5.78 16.44 -24.64
N VAL A 296 -5.86 15.19 -24.16
CA VAL A 296 -5.93 13.99 -24.99
C VAL A 296 -7.04 13.06 -24.45
N PRO A 297 -8.32 13.41 -24.68
CA PRO A 297 -9.45 12.64 -24.14
C PRO A 297 -9.44 11.15 -24.50
N ALA A 298 -8.89 10.81 -25.65
CA ALA A 298 -8.80 9.42 -26.14
C ALA A 298 -7.69 8.61 -25.49
N LEU A 299 -6.73 9.24 -24.77
CA LEU A 299 -5.68 8.53 -24.06
C LEU A 299 -6.29 7.72 -22.92
N ARG A 300 -5.95 6.44 -22.87
CA ARG A 300 -6.46 5.52 -21.85
C ARG A 300 -5.86 5.81 -20.47
N ARG A 301 -6.73 5.97 -19.48
CA ARG A 301 -6.39 6.29 -18.09
C ARG A 301 -6.85 5.18 -17.16
N VAL A 302 -5.89 4.53 -16.55
CA VAL A 302 -6.11 3.44 -15.59
C VAL A 302 -5.47 3.79 -14.27
N SER A 303 -5.96 3.26 -13.16
CA SER A 303 -5.32 3.45 -11.85
C SER A 303 -5.09 2.15 -11.09
N LEU A 304 -4.10 2.17 -10.21
CA LEU A 304 -3.81 1.14 -9.22
C LEU A 304 -3.95 1.78 -7.84
N VAL A 305 -4.97 1.38 -7.07
CA VAL A 305 -5.35 2.07 -5.84
C VAL A 305 -5.71 1.11 -4.70
N ASN A 306 -5.54 1.56 -3.46
CA ASN A 306 -6.05 0.84 -2.29
C ASN A 306 -7.46 1.29 -1.90
N ASN A 307 -7.71 2.60 -1.89
CA ASN A 307 -9.04 3.13 -1.62
C ASN A 307 -9.88 3.14 -2.91
N GLU A 308 -10.65 2.08 -3.10
CA GLU A 308 -11.51 1.91 -4.28
C GLU A 308 -12.64 2.94 -4.37
N ASN A 309 -12.97 3.64 -3.27
CA ASN A 309 -14.05 4.65 -3.22
C ASN A 309 -13.55 6.09 -3.38
N SER A 310 -12.28 6.28 -3.68
CA SER A 310 -11.66 7.58 -3.87
C SER A 310 -11.89 8.15 -5.27
N ARG A 311 -11.51 9.41 -5.45
CA ARG A 311 -11.79 10.19 -6.65
C ARG A 311 -11.13 9.63 -7.92
N ILE A 312 -9.86 9.23 -7.83
CA ILE A 312 -9.12 8.74 -9.01
C ILE A 312 -9.81 7.52 -9.63
N PRO A 313 -10.11 6.43 -8.88
CA PRO A 313 -10.75 5.26 -9.47
C PRO A 313 -12.21 5.48 -9.86
N GLN A 314 -12.93 6.37 -9.16
CA GLN A 314 -14.38 6.53 -9.39
C GLN A 314 -14.72 7.56 -10.46
N GLU A 315 -13.91 8.59 -10.65
CA GLU A 315 -14.26 9.73 -11.52
C GLU A 315 -13.28 9.94 -12.69
N LEU A 316 -12.02 9.52 -12.53
CA LEU A 316 -10.93 9.94 -13.41
C LEU A 316 -10.33 8.79 -14.23
N SER A 317 -10.47 7.55 -13.77
CA SER A 317 -9.99 6.35 -14.44
C SER A 317 -11.11 5.65 -15.21
N GLU A 318 -10.78 5.02 -16.34
CA GLU A 318 -11.71 4.17 -17.07
C GLU A 318 -12.00 2.89 -16.27
N PHE A 319 -10.97 2.36 -15.64
CA PHE A 319 -11.05 1.28 -14.65
C PHE A 319 -9.83 1.31 -13.72
N TYR A 320 -9.85 0.47 -12.71
CA TYR A 320 -8.77 0.39 -11.72
C TYR A 320 -8.52 -1.04 -11.26
N LEU A 321 -7.30 -1.30 -10.80
CA LEU A 321 -6.93 -2.51 -10.08
C LEU A 321 -6.70 -2.18 -8.59
N PRO A 322 -7.23 -3.02 -7.66
CA PRO A 322 -7.01 -2.83 -6.23
C PRO A 322 -5.66 -3.39 -5.80
N ILE A 323 -4.95 -2.70 -4.91
CA ILE A 323 -3.69 -3.20 -4.32
C ILE A 323 -3.89 -4.09 -3.09
N LEU A 324 -5.08 -4.10 -2.51
CA LEU A 324 -5.51 -5.05 -1.48
C LEU A 324 -4.67 -5.05 -0.19
N CYS A 325 -4.10 -3.92 0.21
CA CYS A 325 -3.34 -3.86 1.46
C CYS A 325 -4.20 -3.54 2.70
N GLY A 326 -5.51 -3.33 2.51
CA GLY A 326 -6.40 -2.92 3.60
C GLY A 326 -6.08 -1.52 4.15
N PRO A 327 -6.67 -1.12 5.27
CA PRO A 327 -6.37 0.16 5.91
C PRO A 327 -4.91 0.24 6.35
N GLU A 328 -4.24 1.35 6.07
CA GLU A 328 -2.88 1.67 6.49
C GLU A 328 -2.94 2.98 7.28
N ILE A 329 -2.61 2.93 8.55
CA ILE A 329 -2.81 4.00 9.54
C ILE A 329 -1.49 4.70 9.85
N ALA A 330 -0.37 3.97 9.82
CA ALA A 330 0.95 4.55 9.97
C ALA A 330 1.21 5.63 8.90
N VAL A 331 1.91 6.69 9.27
CA VAL A 331 2.29 7.77 8.34
C VAL A 331 3.23 7.23 7.26
N ALA A 332 4.20 6.45 7.67
CA ALA A 332 5.13 5.80 6.74
C ALA A 332 4.47 4.57 6.11
N ALA A 333 4.28 4.61 4.80
CA ALA A 333 3.74 3.49 4.03
C ALA A 333 4.68 2.28 4.07
N THR A 334 4.13 1.09 4.33
CA THR A 334 4.86 -0.18 4.43
C THR A 334 4.21 -1.26 3.56
N LYS A 335 3.07 -1.78 4.00
CA LYS A 335 2.34 -2.84 3.29
C LYS A 335 1.77 -2.36 1.96
N SER A 336 1.41 -1.10 1.82
CA SER A 336 0.95 -0.55 0.54
C SER A 336 2.07 -0.53 -0.51
N PHE A 337 3.32 -0.26 -0.12
CA PHE A 337 4.48 -0.39 -1.01
C PHE A 337 4.64 -1.82 -1.53
N LEU A 338 4.68 -2.79 -0.62
CA LEU A 338 4.86 -4.20 -0.97
C LEU A 338 3.73 -4.68 -1.90
N ASN A 339 2.48 -4.32 -1.59
CA ASN A 339 1.34 -4.71 -2.40
C ASN A 339 1.33 -4.03 -3.79
N GLN A 340 1.71 -2.75 -3.88
CA GLN A 340 1.88 -2.08 -5.17
C GLN A 340 2.93 -2.78 -6.03
N VAL A 341 4.10 -3.08 -5.45
CA VAL A 341 5.16 -3.83 -6.12
C VAL A 341 4.67 -5.20 -6.57
N ALA A 342 3.93 -5.93 -5.70
CA ALA A 342 3.40 -7.25 -6.01
C ALA A 342 2.35 -7.22 -7.13
N VAL A 343 1.42 -6.26 -7.13
CA VAL A 343 0.42 -6.14 -8.20
C VAL A 343 1.07 -5.70 -9.52
N LEU A 344 2.03 -4.79 -9.48
CA LEU A 344 2.80 -4.40 -10.68
C LEU A 344 3.63 -5.57 -11.22
N TYR A 345 4.18 -6.42 -10.33
CA TYR A 345 4.78 -7.69 -10.72
C TYR A 345 3.78 -8.62 -11.40
N VAL A 346 2.56 -8.76 -10.86
CA VAL A 346 1.48 -9.57 -11.47
C VAL A 346 1.18 -9.08 -12.89
N VAL A 347 1.02 -7.76 -13.07
CA VAL A 347 0.78 -7.18 -14.41
C VAL A 347 1.92 -7.53 -15.36
N ALA A 348 3.17 -7.29 -14.98
CA ALA A 348 4.34 -7.59 -15.81
C ALA A 348 4.50 -9.08 -16.10
N ALA A 349 4.33 -9.94 -15.09
CA ALA A 349 4.45 -11.39 -15.20
C ALA A 349 3.37 -12.00 -16.11
N SER A 350 2.19 -11.37 -16.21
CA SER A 350 1.09 -11.82 -17.08
C SER A 350 1.41 -11.72 -18.59
N PHE A 351 2.54 -11.13 -18.96
CA PHE A 351 3.02 -11.12 -20.34
C PHE A 351 3.72 -12.41 -20.75
N SER A 352 4.40 -13.07 -19.82
CA SER A 352 5.29 -14.20 -20.09
C SER A 352 5.01 -15.47 -19.28
N LEU A 353 4.32 -15.33 -18.15
CA LEU A 353 4.03 -16.44 -17.25
C LEU A 353 2.54 -16.78 -17.26
N ASN A 354 2.23 -18.06 -17.05
CA ASN A 354 0.86 -18.47 -16.79
C ASN A 354 0.46 -18.23 -15.31
N GLU A 355 -0.84 -18.27 -15.05
CA GLU A 355 -1.43 -18.04 -13.72
C GLU A 355 -0.76 -18.88 -12.62
N ARG A 356 -0.60 -20.18 -12.86
CA ARG A 356 0.01 -21.10 -11.90
C ARG A 356 1.43 -20.65 -11.49
N ARG A 357 2.26 -20.26 -12.44
CA ARG A 357 3.62 -19.78 -12.18
C ARG A 357 3.65 -18.47 -11.41
N ILE A 358 2.72 -17.57 -11.69
CA ILE A 358 2.60 -16.31 -10.94
C ILE A 358 2.22 -16.61 -9.49
N VAL A 359 1.24 -17.48 -9.26
CA VAL A 359 0.82 -17.91 -7.92
C VAL A 359 1.97 -18.57 -7.15
N GLU A 360 2.71 -19.51 -7.79
CA GLU A 360 3.90 -20.14 -7.19
C GLU A 360 4.94 -19.09 -6.74
N LYS A 361 5.20 -18.07 -7.57
CA LYS A 361 6.15 -16.98 -7.25
C LYS A 361 5.67 -16.09 -6.12
N LEU A 362 4.41 -15.70 -6.11
CA LEU A 362 3.84 -14.88 -5.04
C LEU A 362 3.80 -15.64 -3.70
N SER A 363 3.46 -16.93 -3.73
CA SER A 363 3.48 -17.79 -2.54
C SER A 363 4.91 -17.96 -1.99
N ALA A 364 5.90 -18.10 -2.86
CA ALA A 364 7.30 -18.11 -2.47
C ALA A 364 7.73 -16.76 -1.88
N ALA A 365 7.33 -15.64 -2.50
CA ALA A 365 7.61 -14.29 -1.98
C ALA A 365 6.99 -14.09 -0.59
N ARG A 366 5.74 -14.54 -0.37
CA ARG A 366 5.10 -14.54 0.95
C ARG A 366 5.95 -15.26 2.01
N ALA A 367 6.41 -16.48 1.69
CA ALA A 367 7.26 -17.25 2.60
C ALA A 367 8.59 -16.53 2.89
N LEU A 368 9.19 -15.91 1.86
CA LEU A 368 10.42 -15.14 2.01
C LEU A 368 10.21 -13.88 2.87
N VAL A 369 9.10 -13.15 2.73
CA VAL A 369 8.78 -11.99 3.58
C VAL A 369 8.72 -12.42 5.04
N THR A 370 7.97 -13.48 5.36
CA THR A 370 7.85 -14.01 6.72
C THR A 370 9.22 -14.40 7.29
N GLU A 371 10.02 -15.13 6.50
CA GLU A 371 11.33 -15.60 6.93
C GLU A 371 12.33 -14.46 7.09
N THR A 372 12.29 -13.44 6.21
CA THR A 372 13.14 -12.25 6.29
C THR A 372 12.86 -11.48 7.57
N LEU A 373 11.59 -11.19 7.87
CA LEU A 373 11.21 -10.49 9.10
C LEU A 373 11.74 -11.22 10.34
N ARG A 374 11.62 -12.56 10.37
CA ARG A 374 12.08 -13.37 11.49
C ARG A 374 13.61 -13.41 11.62
N ARG A 375 14.34 -13.54 10.49
CA ARG A 375 15.81 -13.69 10.53
C ARG A 375 16.54 -12.40 10.73
N CYS A 376 16.05 -11.32 10.12
CA CYS A 376 16.77 -10.06 10.11
C CYS A 376 16.48 -9.21 11.37
N GLU A 377 15.63 -9.66 12.29
CA GLU A 377 15.28 -8.87 13.48
C GLU A 377 16.52 -8.49 14.30
N ALA A 378 17.34 -9.46 14.66
CA ALA A 378 18.57 -9.21 15.43
C ALA A 378 19.61 -8.39 14.64
N ASP A 379 19.77 -8.65 13.34
CA ASP A 379 20.71 -7.91 12.49
C ASP A 379 20.26 -6.45 12.30
N VAL A 380 18.96 -6.21 12.24
CA VAL A 380 18.38 -4.87 12.14
C VAL A 380 18.57 -4.11 13.45
N ASP A 381 18.38 -4.74 14.61
CA ASP A 381 18.62 -4.15 15.92
C ASP A 381 20.10 -3.75 16.07
N GLU A 382 21.05 -4.63 15.72
CA GLU A 382 22.47 -4.32 15.73
C GLU A 382 22.83 -3.17 14.77
N ALA A 383 22.26 -3.20 13.56
CA ALA A 383 22.46 -2.12 12.59
C ALA A 383 21.87 -0.80 13.10
N ALA A 384 20.69 -0.82 13.70
CA ALA A 384 20.06 0.37 14.27
C ALA A 384 20.91 0.99 15.39
N GLU A 385 21.46 0.17 16.30
CA GLU A 385 22.36 0.64 17.36
C GLU A 385 23.63 1.32 16.81
N ARG A 386 24.13 0.86 15.66
CA ARG A 386 25.30 1.47 15.01
C ARG A 386 24.98 2.73 14.24
N LEU A 387 23.78 2.80 13.64
CA LEU A 387 23.43 3.81 12.63
C LEU A 387 22.61 4.97 13.19
N TYR A 388 21.97 4.86 14.36
CA TYR A 388 20.99 5.86 14.84
C TYR A 388 21.62 7.25 15.14
N LEU A 389 22.92 7.32 15.37
CA LEU A 389 23.65 8.58 15.59
C LEU A 389 24.35 9.10 14.32
N GLU A 390 24.33 8.35 13.24
CA GLU A 390 24.97 8.78 12.00
C GLU A 390 24.18 9.93 11.37
N PRO A 391 24.83 11.05 11.03
CA PRO A 391 24.12 12.25 10.57
C PRO A 391 23.55 12.10 9.16
N SER A 392 24.01 11.12 8.39
CA SER A 392 23.56 10.86 7.02
C SER A 392 23.75 9.39 6.64
N LEU A 393 22.78 8.84 5.95
CA LEU A 393 22.79 7.47 5.44
C LEU A 393 22.59 7.48 3.92
N HIS A 394 23.26 6.59 3.20
CA HIS A 394 23.09 6.45 1.76
C HIS A 394 22.73 5.01 1.41
N ILE A 395 21.67 4.83 0.64
CA ILE A 395 21.22 3.53 0.15
C ILE A 395 21.47 3.47 -1.35
N LEU A 396 22.28 2.53 -1.78
CA LEU A 396 22.74 2.40 -3.16
C LEU A 396 22.10 1.17 -3.82
N GLY A 397 21.34 1.39 -4.90
CA GLY A 397 20.62 0.34 -5.60
C GLY A 397 21.30 0.00 -6.94
N THR A 398 21.79 -1.23 -7.09
CA THR A 398 22.25 -1.73 -8.39
C THR A 398 21.04 -2.22 -9.18
N GLY A 399 20.57 -1.42 -10.17
CA GLY A 399 19.37 -1.74 -10.96
C GLY A 399 18.04 -1.66 -10.19
N LEU A 400 18.07 -1.39 -8.89
CA LEU A 400 16.91 -1.35 -7.99
C LEU A 400 16.79 0.02 -7.29
N ILE A 401 16.93 1.09 -8.05
CA ILE A 401 16.87 2.46 -7.52
C ILE A 401 15.56 2.75 -6.76
N GLY A 402 14.43 2.13 -7.16
CA GLY A 402 13.15 2.26 -6.47
C GLY A 402 13.23 1.80 -5.02
N LEU A 403 13.88 0.66 -4.76
CA LEU A 403 14.06 0.13 -3.40
C LEU A 403 15.01 1.01 -2.57
N ALA A 404 16.12 1.45 -3.18
CA ALA A 404 17.07 2.34 -2.50
C ALA A 404 16.39 3.65 -2.07
N ARG A 405 15.60 4.26 -2.94
CA ARG A 405 14.85 5.48 -2.62
C ARG A 405 13.75 5.25 -1.58
N GLU A 406 13.09 4.09 -1.62
CA GLU A 406 12.08 3.76 -0.61
C GLU A 406 12.70 3.59 0.77
N GLY A 407 13.82 2.86 0.88
CA GLY A 407 14.55 2.73 2.14
C GLY A 407 14.98 4.09 2.70
N ALA A 408 15.54 4.95 1.87
CA ALA A 408 15.92 6.31 2.27
C ALA A 408 14.70 7.16 2.70
N LEU A 409 13.55 7.02 2.00
CA LEU A 409 12.31 7.70 2.40
C LEU A 409 11.84 7.23 3.78
N LYS A 410 11.87 5.92 4.06
CA LYS A 410 11.47 5.39 5.38
C LYS A 410 12.35 5.94 6.50
N ILE A 411 13.67 6.02 6.31
CA ILE A 411 14.57 6.61 7.30
C ILE A 411 14.21 8.08 7.54
N ARG A 412 13.98 8.87 6.48
CA ARG A 412 13.57 10.26 6.63
C ARG A 412 12.25 10.45 7.37
N GLU A 413 11.24 9.61 7.06
CA GLU A 413 9.90 9.73 7.64
C GLU A 413 9.83 9.28 9.10
N VAL A 414 10.60 8.25 9.48
CA VAL A 414 10.45 7.58 10.77
C VAL A 414 11.54 8.02 11.75
N VAL A 415 12.79 8.10 11.29
CA VAL A 415 13.94 8.47 12.11
C VAL A 415 14.18 9.98 12.09
N LEU A 416 13.60 10.70 11.12
CA LEU A 416 13.79 12.15 10.90
C LEU A 416 15.25 12.51 10.64
N ASN A 417 16.01 11.57 10.07
CA ASN A 417 17.42 11.74 9.74
C ASN A 417 17.62 11.90 8.23
N HIS A 418 18.75 12.49 7.84
CA HIS A 418 19.11 12.61 6.44
C HIS A 418 19.41 11.22 5.85
N ALA A 419 18.74 10.86 4.77
CA ALA A 419 19.01 9.65 4.01
C ALA A 419 18.71 9.86 2.54
N GLU A 420 19.58 9.35 1.66
CA GLU A 420 19.44 9.46 0.22
C GLU A 420 19.57 8.11 -0.47
N GLY A 421 18.73 7.90 -1.51
CA GLY A 421 18.77 6.70 -2.35
C GLY A 421 19.33 7.02 -3.73
N TYR A 422 20.40 6.35 -4.12
CA TYR A 422 21.06 6.54 -5.40
C TYR A 422 21.11 5.25 -6.23
N ASP A 423 21.26 5.42 -7.54
CA ASP A 423 21.81 4.35 -8.36
C ASP A 423 23.28 4.16 -7.97
N ALA A 424 23.67 2.90 -7.71
CA ALA A 424 25.01 2.62 -7.19
C ALA A 424 26.13 2.97 -8.20
N ALA A 425 25.84 2.89 -9.52
CA ALA A 425 26.81 3.28 -10.54
C ALA A 425 26.94 4.81 -10.63
N GLU A 426 25.85 5.54 -10.47
CA GLU A 426 25.81 7.00 -10.53
C GLU A 426 26.46 7.65 -9.30
N PHE A 427 26.41 6.97 -8.15
CA PHE A 427 26.94 7.49 -6.89
C PHE A 427 28.43 7.91 -6.99
N LYS A 428 29.24 7.17 -7.74
CA LYS A 428 30.69 7.47 -7.94
C LYS A 428 30.92 8.71 -8.80
N HIS A 429 29.92 9.23 -9.50
CA HIS A 429 30.07 10.36 -10.41
C HIS A 429 29.75 11.72 -9.77
N GLY A 430 30.08 11.88 -8.50
CA GLY A 430 29.92 13.12 -7.75
C GLY A 430 29.42 12.92 -6.32
N PRO A 431 28.28 12.24 -6.11
CA PRO A 431 27.72 12.07 -4.77
C PRO A 431 28.69 11.46 -3.74
N ASN A 432 29.59 10.56 -4.14
CA ASN A 432 30.59 9.96 -3.26
C ASN A 432 31.56 10.96 -2.64
N THR A 433 31.64 12.20 -3.13
CA THR A 433 32.47 13.25 -2.53
C THR A 433 32.04 13.64 -1.13
N ILE A 434 30.79 13.32 -0.74
CA ILE A 434 30.30 13.53 0.63
C ILE A 434 30.79 12.45 1.61
N LEU A 435 31.33 11.34 1.09
CA LEU A 435 31.88 10.27 1.92
C LEU A 435 33.22 10.71 2.51
N GLY A 436 33.31 10.68 3.82
CA GLY A 436 34.54 10.86 4.57
C GLY A 436 35.18 12.20 4.33
N LYS A 437 36.31 12.34 4.82
CA LYS A 437 37.40 13.34 4.87
C LYS A 437 37.24 14.71 4.19
N ASN A 438 36.14 15.00 3.52
CA ASN A 438 35.87 16.37 3.04
C ASN A 438 35.28 17.22 4.17
N THR A 439 35.98 17.21 5.26
CA THR A 439 35.51 17.83 6.47
C THR A 439 36.59 18.73 7.00
N LEU A 440 37.01 19.64 6.12
CA LEU A 440 37.72 20.85 6.59
C LEU A 440 36.96 21.49 7.76
N PHE A 441 35.64 21.48 7.67
CA PHE A 441 34.73 21.90 8.73
C PHE A 441 34.85 20.99 9.97
N SER A 442 34.75 19.68 9.83
CA SER A 442 34.84 18.75 10.98
C SER A 442 36.21 18.72 11.63
N ILE A 443 37.28 18.92 10.87
CA ILE A 443 38.66 19.04 11.44
C ILE A 443 38.78 20.29 12.27
N HIS A 444 38.27 21.43 11.81
CA HIS A 444 38.26 22.66 12.57
C HIS A 444 37.37 22.62 13.79
N ASP A 445 36.16 22.06 13.65
CA ASP A 445 35.24 21.93 14.77
C ASP A 445 35.78 20.95 15.82
N LEU A 446 36.36 19.84 15.40
CA LEU A 446 36.97 18.90 16.33
C LEU A 446 38.21 19.48 16.99
N ALA A 447 39.05 20.21 16.27
CA ALA A 447 40.17 20.94 16.86
C ALA A 447 39.68 21.93 17.89
N GLY A 448 38.65 22.74 17.60
CA GLY A 448 38.04 23.68 18.55
C GLY A 448 37.39 22.99 19.75
N VAL A 449 36.76 21.84 19.57
CA VAL A 449 36.20 21.03 20.67
C VAL A 449 37.32 20.46 21.55
N LEU A 450 38.43 20.01 20.95
CA LEU A 450 39.58 19.47 21.67
C LEU A 450 40.35 20.58 22.41
N GLU A 451 40.57 21.73 21.79
CA GLU A 451 41.16 22.91 22.44
C GLU A 451 40.31 23.38 23.63
N ALA A 452 39.00 23.51 23.47
CA ALA A 452 38.09 23.85 24.56
C ALA A 452 38.05 22.79 25.68
N TRP A 453 38.35 21.55 25.36
CA TRP A 453 38.41 20.46 26.33
C TRP A 453 39.75 20.42 27.06
N GLU A 454 40.86 20.69 26.35
CA GLU A 454 42.18 20.85 26.92
C GLU A 454 42.25 22.03 27.93
N GLU A 455 41.65 23.16 27.56
CA GLU A 455 41.54 24.32 28.46
C GLU A 455 40.78 24.01 29.76
N ARG A 456 39.85 23.06 29.73
CA ARG A 456 39.05 22.68 30.92
C ARG A 456 39.68 21.59 31.77
N ARG A 457 40.60 20.77 31.25
CA ARG A 457 41.11 19.59 31.93
C ARG A 457 42.60 19.50 32.21
N GLY A 458 43.42 20.36 31.74
CA GLY A 458 44.84 20.50 32.09
C GLY A 458 45.78 19.31 31.90
N ASP A 459 45.33 18.06 32.08
CA ASP A 459 46.14 16.84 32.04
C ASP A 459 45.35 15.66 31.43
N GLY A 460 44.65 15.84 30.31
CA GLY A 460 43.86 14.79 29.68
C GLY A 460 44.62 14.00 28.61
N PRO A 461 44.09 12.87 28.16
CA PRO A 461 44.66 11.99 27.11
C PRO A 461 44.80 12.66 25.74
N PHE A 462 44.42 13.93 25.62
CA PHE A 462 44.51 14.76 24.41
C PHE A 462 45.48 15.93 24.54
N ALA A 463 46.34 15.93 25.57
CA ALA A 463 47.44 16.85 25.69
C ALA A 463 48.44 16.68 24.53
N GLY A 464 48.24 17.38 23.45
CA GLY A 464 49.01 17.24 22.21
C GLY A 464 48.24 17.60 20.94
N GLY A 465 47.00 18.07 21.06
CA GLY A 465 46.19 18.57 19.95
C GLY A 465 46.01 17.59 18.80
N LEU A 466 46.13 18.01 17.55
CA LEU A 466 45.99 17.16 16.35
C LEU A 466 46.92 15.93 16.33
N GLN A 467 48.06 15.93 17.03
CA GLN A 467 48.93 14.77 17.16
C GLN A 467 48.34 13.69 18.04
N ALA A 468 47.54 14.03 19.05
CA ALA A 468 46.85 13.06 19.89
C ALA A 468 45.75 12.29 19.09
N LEU A 469 45.12 12.92 18.12
CA LEU A 469 44.17 12.28 17.22
C LEU A 469 44.80 11.16 16.39
N THR A 470 46.06 11.33 15.97
CA THR A 470 46.77 10.26 15.21
C THR A 470 47.23 9.09 16.10
N LEU A 471 47.26 9.29 17.41
CA LEU A 471 47.58 8.26 18.40
C LEU A 471 46.34 7.46 18.89
N HIS A 472 45.14 7.94 18.56
CA HIS A 472 43.88 7.32 18.94
C HIS A 472 43.03 6.97 17.68
N PRO A 473 43.40 5.89 16.96
CA PRO A 473 42.72 5.49 15.73
C PRO A 473 41.20 5.35 15.90
N GLU A 474 40.73 4.88 17.07
CA GLU A 474 39.32 4.73 17.40
C GLU A 474 38.56 6.06 17.42
N LEU A 475 39.21 7.17 17.78
CA LEU A 475 38.59 8.49 17.70
C LEU A 475 38.53 8.98 16.25
N VAL A 476 39.57 8.73 15.48
CA VAL A 476 39.60 9.04 14.05
C VAL A 476 38.54 8.21 13.29
N GLU A 477 38.47 6.92 13.55
CA GLU A 477 37.48 6.04 12.94
C GLU A 477 36.06 6.46 13.32
N ARG A 478 35.80 6.82 14.55
CA ARG A 478 34.47 7.18 15.04
C ARG A 478 33.96 8.53 14.54
N HIS A 479 34.86 9.52 14.36
CA HIS A 479 34.50 10.89 14.00
C HIS A 479 34.81 11.27 12.55
N PHE A 480 35.62 10.46 11.85
CA PHE A 480 36.00 10.67 10.46
C PHE A 480 35.70 9.45 9.57
N SER A 481 34.89 8.52 10.05
CA SER A 481 34.40 7.42 9.22
C SER A 481 33.56 7.96 8.09
N ASN A 482 33.59 7.28 6.97
CA ASN A 482 32.69 7.55 5.87
C ASN A 482 31.24 7.38 6.35
N TYR A 483 30.33 8.17 5.81
CA TYR A 483 28.92 7.94 6.03
C TYR A 483 28.53 6.51 5.63
N PRO A 484 27.67 5.84 6.39
CA PRO A 484 27.27 4.48 6.10
C PRO A 484 26.62 4.34 4.73
N LEU A 485 27.03 3.30 4.02
CA LEU A 485 26.48 2.91 2.74
C LEU A 485 25.74 1.56 2.87
N LEU A 486 24.49 1.54 2.49
CA LEU A 486 23.68 0.32 2.39
C LEU A 486 23.49 -0.03 0.92
N PHE A 487 23.88 -1.24 0.53
CA PHE A 487 23.76 -1.69 -0.87
C PHE A 487 22.59 -2.65 -1.04
N VAL A 488 21.80 -2.42 -2.08
CA VAL A 488 20.70 -3.28 -2.50
C VAL A 488 20.91 -3.69 -3.95
N CYS A 489 20.96 -5.00 -4.21
CA CYS A 489 21.10 -5.51 -5.58
C CYS A 489 20.21 -6.75 -5.81
N PRO A 490 19.86 -7.05 -7.08
CA PRO A 490 19.27 -8.32 -7.44
C PRO A 490 20.22 -9.49 -7.13
N PRO A 491 19.70 -10.72 -6.98
CA PRO A 491 20.53 -11.90 -6.65
C PRO A 491 21.33 -12.46 -7.83
N GLU A 492 21.20 -11.91 -9.03
CA GLU A 492 21.89 -12.33 -10.23
C GLU A 492 23.40 -12.13 -10.08
N GLU A 493 24.19 -13.14 -10.45
CA GLU A 493 25.64 -13.16 -10.27
C GLU A 493 26.34 -11.91 -10.83
N ARG A 494 25.87 -11.41 -11.98
CA ARG A 494 26.40 -10.20 -12.60
C ARG A 494 26.21 -8.98 -11.69
N ASP A 495 25.01 -8.80 -11.14
CA ASP A 495 24.65 -7.63 -10.36
C ASP A 495 25.32 -7.67 -8.97
N VAL A 496 25.45 -8.85 -8.39
CA VAL A 496 26.24 -9.08 -7.17
C VAL A 496 27.72 -8.71 -7.40
N ARG A 497 28.34 -9.17 -8.50
CA ARG A 497 29.73 -8.81 -8.82
C ARG A 497 29.93 -7.30 -9.00
N ILE A 498 28.99 -6.62 -9.68
CA ILE A 498 29.01 -5.19 -9.84
C ILE A 498 28.93 -4.50 -8.47
N THR A 499 28.02 -4.91 -7.62
CA THR A 499 27.84 -4.35 -6.29
C THR A 499 29.07 -4.55 -5.41
N VAL A 500 29.66 -5.74 -5.40
CA VAL A 500 30.91 -6.02 -4.68
C VAL A 500 32.05 -5.11 -5.17
N SER A 501 32.16 -4.93 -6.49
CA SER A 501 33.15 -4.01 -7.06
C SER A 501 32.92 -2.55 -6.62
N GLN A 502 31.67 -2.13 -6.48
CA GLN A 502 31.31 -0.80 -5.99
C GLN A 502 31.63 -0.64 -4.50
N ILE A 503 31.37 -1.65 -3.67
CA ILE A 503 31.75 -1.66 -2.26
C ILE A 503 33.27 -1.46 -2.10
N HIS A 504 34.08 -2.12 -2.94
CA HIS A 504 35.53 -1.93 -2.89
C HIS A 504 36.01 -0.57 -3.44
N THR A 505 35.17 0.12 -4.17
CA THR A 505 35.49 1.45 -4.74
C THR A 505 35.23 2.57 -3.77
N HIS A 506 34.22 2.43 -2.91
CA HIS A 506 33.80 3.42 -1.92
C HIS A 506 34.32 3.07 -0.52
#